data_445c50942e30bd1d3bf10336ac7f5688
#
_entry.id   445c50942e30bd1d3bf10336ac7f5688
#
_cell.length_a   1.000
_cell.length_b   1.000
_cell.length_c   1.000
_cell.angle_alpha   90.00
_cell.angle_beta   90.00
_cell.angle_gamma   90.00
#
_symmetry.space_group_name_H-M   'P 1'
#
loop_
_entity.id
_entity.type
_entity.pdbx_description
1 polymer ?
#
loop_
_entity_poly.entity_id
_entity_poly.type
_entity_poly.pdbx_seq_one_letter_code
_entity_poly.pdbx_strand_id
1 'polypeptide(L)'
;IAQFEGIFKYDSAISLLNTNGLPDIEKYVVNDDNIEEYVEICATAGKLSNEKINFNVTVLVPESLENYDKVYNLINYQSNENIKLNNNGIIITDKAADMLGVTYGDYITFIDGDDIRYQFKVENITKNHVGHYVYMSKEFYEENMKPYKTNMIYLNTKDISEAEQNKISEDILNIEGVASVTVISTFMKTVSDMLNTMNYVVVILIVASAMLDF
;
A
#
# COMPACT_ATOMS: atom_id res chain seq x y z
N ILE A 1 -2.02 -16.13 -4.23
CA ILE A 1 -3.11 -15.48 -3.48
C ILE A 1 -2.71 -15.34 -2.01
N ALA A 2 -2.27 -16.39 -1.33
CA ALA A 2 -1.84 -16.33 0.09
C ALA A 2 -0.70 -15.32 0.41
N GLN A 3 0.04 -14.84 -0.59
CA GLN A 3 1.13 -13.88 -0.38
C GLN A 3 0.65 -12.43 -0.21
N PHE A 4 -0.59 -12.13 -0.59
CA PHE A 4 -1.16 -10.80 -0.48
C PHE A 4 -2.00 -10.61 0.80
N GLU A 5 -2.54 -11.71 1.35
CA GLU A 5 -3.47 -11.69 2.48
C GLU A 5 -2.86 -11.31 3.84
N GLY A 6 -1.53 -11.19 3.93
CA GLY A 6 -0.86 -10.99 5.22
C GLY A 6 -0.40 -9.56 5.52
N ILE A 7 -0.34 -8.67 4.54
CA ILE A 7 0.32 -7.37 4.68
C ILE A 7 -0.67 -6.22 4.67
N PHE A 8 -1.61 -6.25 3.73
CA PHE A 8 -2.68 -5.26 3.64
C PHE A 8 -3.94 -5.87 4.21
N LYS A 9 -4.46 -5.25 5.26
CA LYS A 9 -5.65 -5.73 5.98
C LYS A 9 -6.91 -4.93 5.64
N TYR A 10 -6.88 -4.15 4.58
CA TYR A 10 -8.02 -3.33 4.18
C TYR A 10 -8.80 -3.97 3.02
N ASP A 11 -10.10 -3.73 3.02
CA ASP A 11 -11.02 -4.26 2.00
C ASP A 11 -11.13 -3.35 0.78
N SER A 12 -11.00 -2.04 0.99
CA SER A 12 -11.08 -1.05 -0.08
C SER A 12 -10.08 0.08 0.08
N ALA A 13 -9.58 0.58 -1.06
CA ALA A 13 -8.74 1.76 -1.14
C ALA A 13 -9.46 2.85 -1.94
N ILE A 14 -9.60 4.04 -1.36
CA ILE A 14 -10.18 5.23 -1.98
C ILE A 14 -9.03 6.17 -2.32
N SER A 15 -8.89 6.53 -3.59
CA SER A 15 -7.93 7.55 -4.02
C SER A 15 -8.63 8.89 -4.20
N LEU A 16 -7.99 9.96 -3.75
CA LEU A 16 -8.54 11.32 -3.80
C LEU A 16 -7.82 12.18 -4.85
N LEU A 17 -8.58 12.97 -5.61
CA LEU A 17 -8.04 14.05 -6.45
C LEU A 17 -7.68 15.28 -5.60
N ASN A 18 -8.46 15.53 -4.58
CA ASN A 18 -8.29 16.62 -3.62
C ASN A 18 -9.03 16.30 -2.32
N THR A 19 -8.88 17.14 -1.31
CA THR A 19 -9.48 16.94 0.01
C THR A 19 -10.86 17.56 0.18
N ASN A 20 -11.50 18.08 -0.87
CA ASN A 20 -12.79 18.77 -0.76
C ASN A 20 -13.91 17.84 -0.28
N GLY A 21 -13.91 16.61 -0.76
CA GLY A 21 -14.91 15.60 -0.35
C GLY A 21 -14.58 14.84 0.93
N LEU A 22 -13.43 15.11 1.55
CA LEU A 22 -13.01 14.38 2.76
C LEU A 22 -14.06 14.44 3.88
N PRO A 23 -14.66 15.59 4.23
CA PRO A 23 -15.71 15.67 5.26
C PRO A 23 -16.97 14.84 4.92
N ASP A 24 -17.33 14.74 3.65
CA ASP A 24 -18.47 13.95 3.20
C ASP A 24 -18.15 12.46 3.24
N ILE A 25 -16.92 12.06 2.92
CA ILE A 25 -16.44 10.67 3.06
C ILE A 25 -16.45 10.28 4.55
N GLU A 26 -15.87 11.11 5.42
CA GLU A 26 -15.87 10.87 6.88
C GLU A 26 -17.29 10.70 7.41
N LYS A 27 -18.20 11.59 7.00
CA LYS A 27 -19.61 11.52 7.38
C LYS A 27 -20.25 10.25 6.87
N TYR A 28 -19.97 9.83 5.63
CA TYR A 28 -20.48 8.57 5.06
C TYR A 28 -20.01 7.38 5.88
N VAL A 29 -18.70 7.28 6.09
CA VAL A 29 -18.04 6.17 6.79
C VAL A 29 -18.55 6.02 8.23
N VAL A 30 -18.72 7.12 8.96
CA VAL A 30 -19.21 7.10 10.35
C VAL A 30 -20.69 6.69 10.44
N ASN A 31 -21.49 6.92 9.40
CA ASN A 31 -22.92 6.62 9.40
C ASN A 31 -23.29 5.30 8.74
N ASP A 32 -22.38 4.59 8.09
CA ASP A 32 -22.62 3.27 7.52
C ASP A 32 -22.18 2.17 8.49
N ASP A 33 -23.16 1.46 9.05
CA ASP A 33 -22.93 0.38 10.02
C ASP A 33 -22.13 -0.81 9.47
N ASN A 34 -21.91 -0.89 8.16
CA ASN A 34 -21.12 -1.93 7.51
C ASN A 34 -19.63 -1.60 7.49
N ILE A 35 -19.24 -0.36 7.77
CA ILE A 35 -17.84 0.06 7.82
C ILE A 35 -17.36 -0.05 9.27
N GLU A 36 -16.28 -0.81 9.47
CA GLU A 36 -15.69 -1.03 10.79
C GLU A 36 -14.61 0.00 11.13
N GLU A 37 -13.74 0.26 10.16
CA GLU A 37 -12.58 1.13 10.35
C GLU A 37 -12.23 1.87 9.06
N TYR A 38 -11.69 3.06 9.19
CA TYR A 38 -11.03 3.75 8.11
C TYR A 38 -9.72 4.41 8.57
N VAL A 39 -8.77 4.52 7.67
CA VAL A 39 -7.49 5.18 7.96
C VAL A 39 -7.12 6.07 6.79
N GLU A 40 -6.91 7.34 7.10
CA GLU A 40 -6.40 8.32 6.16
C GLU A 40 -4.91 8.17 5.94
N ILE A 41 -4.48 8.23 4.70
CA ILE A 41 -3.11 8.00 4.27
C ILE A 41 -2.65 9.10 3.33
N CYS A 42 -1.43 9.56 3.54
CA CYS A 42 -0.66 10.22 2.49
C CYS A 42 0.18 9.15 1.78
N ALA A 43 -0.21 8.81 0.55
CA ALA A 43 0.55 7.91 -0.31
C ALA A 43 1.31 8.74 -1.35
N THR A 44 2.63 8.57 -1.42
CA THR A 44 3.46 9.30 -2.40
C THR A 44 4.50 8.36 -3.01
N ALA A 45 4.89 8.65 -4.25
CA ALA A 45 5.95 7.92 -4.92
C ALA A 45 7.31 8.57 -4.64
N GLY A 46 8.34 7.74 -4.63
CA GLY A 46 9.72 8.17 -4.54
C GLY A 46 10.66 7.09 -5.00
N LYS A 47 11.95 7.30 -4.76
CA LYS A 47 12.99 6.30 -5.05
C LYS A 47 13.86 6.11 -3.82
N LEU A 48 14.22 4.88 -3.54
CA LEU A 48 15.35 4.58 -2.67
C LEU A 48 16.60 4.41 -3.52
N SER A 49 17.71 4.93 -3.02
CA SER A 49 18.97 4.96 -3.76
C SER A 49 20.17 4.70 -2.85
N ASN A 50 21.14 3.98 -3.38
CA ASN A 50 22.51 3.97 -2.92
C ASN A 50 23.44 4.30 -4.10
N GLU A 51 24.76 4.21 -3.91
CA GLU A 51 25.76 4.53 -4.95
C GLU A 51 25.65 3.66 -6.22
N LYS A 52 25.00 2.50 -6.15
CA LYS A 52 24.97 1.49 -7.22
C LYS A 52 23.64 1.35 -7.91
N ILE A 53 22.55 1.48 -7.16
CA ILE A 53 21.19 1.24 -7.65
C ILE A 53 20.22 2.31 -7.16
N ASN A 54 19.15 2.50 -7.92
CA ASN A 54 17.93 3.19 -7.47
C ASN A 54 16.71 2.47 -8.00
N PHE A 55 15.61 2.50 -7.26
CA PHE A 55 14.35 1.91 -7.66
C PHE A 55 13.16 2.64 -7.01
N ASN A 56 12.02 2.53 -7.66
CA ASN A 56 10.80 3.17 -7.21
C ASN A 56 10.25 2.51 -5.94
N VAL A 57 9.71 3.32 -5.06
CA VAL A 57 9.01 2.91 -3.85
C VAL A 57 7.72 3.70 -3.68
N THR A 58 6.77 3.13 -2.96
CA THR A 58 5.60 3.85 -2.45
C THR A 58 5.82 4.19 -0.98
N VAL A 59 5.70 5.46 -0.64
CA VAL A 59 5.73 5.93 0.75
C VAL A 59 4.31 5.98 1.27
N LEU A 60 4.09 5.40 2.43
CA LEU A 60 2.78 5.37 3.10
C LEU A 60 2.92 6.00 4.47
N VAL A 61 2.15 7.07 4.68
CA VAL A 61 2.15 7.87 5.92
C VAL A 61 0.71 7.91 6.44
N PRO A 62 0.37 7.20 7.51
CA PRO A 62 -0.94 7.31 8.12
C PRO A 62 -1.13 8.65 8.81
N GLU A 63 -2.37 9.16 8.83
CA GLU A 63 -2.72 10.39 9.53
C GLU A 63 -2.47 10.28 11.04
N SER A 64 -2.76 9.11 11.60
CA SER A 64 -2.61 8.82 13.02
C SER A 64 -1.93 7.48 13.26
N LEU A 65 -1.19 7.37 14.38
CA LEU A 65 -0.61 6.11 14.85
C LEU A 65 -1.59 5.24 15.63
N GLU A 66 -2.83 5.65 15.82
CA GLU A 66 -3.79 4.91 16.65
C GLU A 66 -4.36 3.69 15.93
N ASN A 67 -4.71 3.81 14.64
CA ASN A 67 -5.47 2.78 13.92
C ASN A 67 -4.76 2.23 12.68
N TYR A 68 -3.52 2.65 12.40
CA TYR A 68 -2.83 2.18 11.19
C TYR A 68 -2.60 0.67 11.17
N ASP A 69 -2.48 0.03 12.31
CA ASP A 69 -2.30 -1.42 12.46
C ASP A 69 -3.56 -2.22 12.07
N LYS A 70 -4.70 -1.55 11.90
CA LYS A 70 -5.93 -2.12 11.35
C LYS A 70 -5.85 -2.36 9.85
N VAL A 71 -5.05 -1.57 9.14
CA VAL A 71 -4.90 -1.61 7.68
C VAL A 71 -3.52 -2.09 7.21
N TYR A 72 -2.49 -2.02 8.06
CA TYR A 72 -1.16 -2.55 7.79
C TYR A 72 -0.73 -3.55 8.84
N ASN A 73 -0.02 -4.58 8.42
CA ASN A 73 0.62 -5.51 9.32
C ASN A 73 2.15 -5.39 9.15
N LEU A 74 2.77 -4.52 9.95
CA LEU A 74 4.23 -4.37 9.93
C LEU A 74 4.85 -5.42 10.85
N ILE A 75 5.49 -6.40 10.25
CA ILE A 75 6.13 -7.51 10.96
C ILE A 75 7.63 -7.47 10.69
N ASN A 76 8.43 -7.49 11.76
CA ASN A 76 9.87 -7.55 11.65
C ASN A 76 10.31 -8.80 10.88
N TYR A 77 11.18 -8.61 9.88
CA TYR A 77 11.57 -9.67 8.97
C TYR A 77 12.39 -10.80 9.62
N GLN A 78 13.03 -10.52 10.76
CA GLN A 78 13.86 -11.49 11.50
C GLN A 78 13.11 -12.09 12.69
N SER A 79 12.55 -11.24 13.59
CA SER A 79 11.94 -11.70 14.84
C SER A 79 10.50 -12.18 14.68
N ASN A 80 9.82 -11.84 13.59
CA ASN A 80 8.38 -12.04 13.38
C ASN A 80 7.48 -11.28 14.37
N GLU A 81 8.02 -10.30 15.07
CA GLU A 81 7.25 -9.46 15.99
C GLU A 81 6.63 -8.26 15.27
N ASN A 82 5.52 -7.76 15.80
CA ASN A 82 4.89 -6.55 15.26
C ASN A 82 5.79 -5.34 15.47
N ILE A 83 5.95 -4.54 14.43
CA ILE A 83 6.67 -3.27 14.45
C ILE A 83 5.66 -2.13 14.61
N LYS A 84 5.98 -1.16 15.45
CA LYS A 84 5.22 0.10 15.57
C LYS A 84 5.97 1.21 14.86
N LEU A 85 5.22 2.02 14.10
CA LEU A 85 5.72 3.28 13.57
C LEU A 85 6.09 4.22 14.71
N ASN A 86 7.18 4.97 14.52
CA ASN A 86 7.65 5.99 15.45
C ASN A 86 8.34 7.14 14.68
N ASN A 87 8.81 8.15 15.41
CA ASN A 87 9.41 9.37 14.83
C ASN A 87 10.95 9.31 14.70
N ASN A 88 11.57 8.12 14.83
CA ASN A 88 13.04 8.00 14.85
C ASN A 88 13.64 7.69 13.47
N GLY A 89 12.81 7.35 12.49
CA GLY A 89 13.27 6.98 11.16
C GLY A 89 12.16 6.33 10.33
N ILE A 90 12.56 5.60 9.30
CA ILE A 90 11.66 4.95 8.36
C ILE A 90 11.68 3.43 8.52
N ILE A 91 10.58 2.80 8.16
CA ILE A 91 10.49 1.36 7.98
C ILE A 91 10.48 1.06 6.50
N ILE A 92 11.33 0.14 6.05
CA ILE A 92 11.39 -0.31 4.65
C ILE A 92 11.07 -1.79 4.55
N THR A 93 10.70 -2.24 3.36
CA THR A 93 10.47 -3.67 3.11
C THR A 93 11.78 -4.43 3.06
N ASP A 94 11.77 -5.71 3.47
CA ASP A 94 12.93 -6.61 3.46
C ASP A 94 13.59 -6.68 2.07
N LYS A 95 12.80 -6.80 1.03
CA LYS A 95 13.29 -6.81 -0.35
C LYS A 95 14.00 -5.50 -0.75
N ALA A 96 13.51 -4.35 -0.28
CA ALA A 96 14.18 -3.08 -0.50
C ALA A 96 15.51 -3.01 0.27
N ALA A 97 15.53 -3.50 1.51
CA ALA A 97 16.75 -3.58 2.33
C ALA A 97 17.82 -4.48 1.67
N ASP A 98 17.41 -5.66 1.19
CA ASP A 98 18.30 -6.59 0.49
C ASP A 98 18.91 -5.97 -0.78
N MET A 99 18.09 -5.30 -1.60
CA MET A 99 18.56 -4.64 -2.82
C MET A 99 19.55 -3.52 -2.55
N LEU A 100 19.37 -2.78 -1.46
CA LEU A 100 20.28 -1.69 -1.06
C LEU A 100 21.49 -2.19 -0.27
N GLY A 101 21.43 -3.40 0.28
CA GLY A 101 22.44 -3.94 1.17
C GLY A 101 22.49 -3.21 2.51
N VAL A 102 21.34 -2.79 3.03
CA VAL A 102 21.21 -2.03 4.29
C VAL A 102 20.50 -2.82 5.37
N THR A 103 20.74 -2.44 6.62
CA THR A 103 20.15 -3.04 7.81
C THR A 103 19.66 -1.96 8.78
N TYR A 104 19.12 -2.41 9.93
CA TYR A 104 18.71 -1.52 11.01
C TYR A 104 19.83 -0.55 11.41
N GLY A 105 19.49 0.72 11.51
CA GLY A 105 20.40 1.80 11.91
C GLY A 105 21.18 2.44 10.77
N ASP A 106 21.22 1.84 9.59
CA ASP A 106 21.86 2.42 8.41
C ASP A 106 21.08 3.63 7.89
N TYR A 107 21.76 4.47 7.12
CA TYR A 107 21.16 5.61 6.43
C TYR A 107 21.03 5.32 4.94
N ILE A 108 19.91 5.71 4.37
CA ILE A 108 19.65 5.57 2.94
C ILE A 108 19.20 6.88 2.33
N THR A 109 19.47 7.05 1.04
CA THR A 109 18.98 8.19 0.27
C THR A 109 17.57 7.90 -0.23
N PHE A 110 16.64 8.76 0.13
CA PHE A 110 15.29 8.82 -0.46
C PHE A 110 15.25 10.03 -1.41
N ILE A 111 14.66 9.84 -2.60
CA ILE A 111 14.47 10.88 -3.61
C ILE A 111 12.97 11.00 -3.84
N ASP A 112 12.39 12.16 -3.61
CA ASP A 112 10.96 12.39 -3.83
C ASP A 112 10.62 12.66 -5.31
N GLY A 113 9.32 12.92 -5.58
CA GLY A 113 8.83 13.22 -6.92
C GLY A 113 9.35 14.53 -7.52
N ASP A 114 9.90 15.41 -6.69
CA ASP A 114 10.49 16.71 -7.08
C ASP A 114 12.03 16.61 -7.18
N ASP A 115 12.60 15.39 -7.19
CA ASP A 115 14.03 15.08 -7.21
C ASP A 115 14.82 15.62 -5.99
N ILE A 116 14.14 15.96 -4.89
CA ILE A 116 14.76 16.35 -3.64
C ILE A 116 15.28 15.10 -2.93
N ARG A 117 16.52 15.19 -2.43
CA ARG A 117 17.21 14.08 -1.77
C ARG A 117 17.20 14.25 -0.26
N TYR A 118 16.81 13.18 0.42
CA TYR A 118 16.76 13.09 1.88
C TYR A 118 17.65 11.94 2.34
N GLN A 119 18.21 12.08 3.54
CA GLN A 119 18.93 10.99 4.22
C GLN A 119 18.09 10.51 5.39
N PHE A 120 17.59 9.27 5.32
CA PHE A 120 16.75 8.70 6.36
C PHE A 120 17.43 7.51 7.02
N LYS A 121 17.28 7.43 8.34
CA LYS A 121 17.69 6.28 9.14
C LYS A 121 16.68 5.15 8.95
N VAL A 122 17.15 3.95 8.68
CA VAL A 122 16.36 2.73 8.68
C VAL A 122 16.09 2.31 10.12
N GLU A 123 14.89 2.57 10.61
CA GLU A 123 14.50 2.26 11.99
C GLU A 123 13.98 0.83 12.14
N ASN A 124 13.43 0.26 11.08
CA ASN A 124 13.08 -1.15 11.05
C ASN A 124 12.95 -1.67 9.61
N ILE A 125 12.88 -2.99 9.47
CA ILE A 125 12.67 -3.69 8.20
C ILE A 125 11.49 -4.62 8.37
N THR A 126 10.46 -4.46 7.52
CA THR A 126 9.24 -5.25 7.57
C THR A 126 9.19 -6.27 6.44
N LYS A 127 8.62 -7.44 6.72
CA LYS A 127 8.30 -8.42 5.70
C LYS A 127 7.31 -7.86 4.70
N ASN A 128 7.64 -7.92 3.42
CA ASN A 128 6.68 -7.67 2.36
C ASN A 128 7.07 -8.44 1.09
N HIS A 129 6.17 -9.29 0.61
CA HIS A 129 6.42 -10.12 -0.57
C HIS A 129 6.06 -9.42 -1.88
N VAL A 130 5.41 -8.24 -1.82
CA VAL A 130 4.91 -7.53 -3.00
C VAL A 130 5.21 -6.04 -2.92
N GLY A 131 5.95 -5.57 -3.92
CA GLY A 131 6.32 -4.16 -4.04
C GLY A 131 7.42 -3.71 -3.07
N HIS A 132 7.75 -2.44 -3.17
CA HIS A 132 8.72 -1.77 -2.31
C HIS A 132 8.03 -0.59 -1.64
N TYR A 133 7.95 -0.65 -0.32
CA TYR A 133 7.29 0.37 0.48
C TYR A 133 8.23 0.99 1.49
N VAL A 134 7.95 2.23 1.81
CA VAL A 134 8.52 3.00 2.91
C VAL A 134 7.37 3.45 3.79
N TYR A 135 7.45 3.19 5.08
CA TYR A 135 6.46 3.62 6.06
C TYR A 135 7.08 4.66 6.98
N MET A 136 6.36 5.75 7.20
CA MET A 136 6.76 6.86 8.07
C MET A 136 5.60 7.25 8.97
N SER A 137 5.89 7.78 10.16
CA SER A 137 4.87 8.51 10.93
C SER A 137 4.59 9.88 10.27
N LYS A 138 3.43 10.46 10.54
CA LYS A 138 3.07 11.79 10.05
C LYS A 138 4.05 12.85 10.54
N GLU A 139 4.37 12.82 11.83
CA GLU A 139 5.30 13.74 12.46
C GLU A 139 6.67 13.68 11.80
N PHE A 140 7.22 12.47 11.60
CA PHE A 140 8.51 12.31 10.94
C PHE A 140 8.48 12.84 9.51
N TYR A 141 7.38 12.60 8.77
CA TYR A 141 7.21 13.08 7.40
C TYR A 141 7.15 14.61 7.34
N GLU A 142 6.37 15.26 8.22
CA GLU A 142 6.22 16.72 8.24
C GLU A 142 7.51 17.43 8.69
N GLU A 143 8.21 16.88 9.66
CA GLU A 143 9.48 17.44 10.15
C GLU A 143 10.61 17.36 9.11
N ASN A 144 10.62 16.34 8.27
CA ASN A 144 11.75 16.05 7.40
C ASN A 144 11.49 16.32 5.91
N MET A 145 10.23 16.38 5.47
CA MET A 145 9.90 16.49 4.05
C MET A 145 8.99 17.67 3.75
N LYS A 146 7.69 17.48 3.86
CA LYS A 146 6.67 18.45 3.44
C LYS A 146 5.38 18.28 4.25
N PRO A 147 4.48 19.28 4.27
CA PRO A 147 3.21 19.18 4.96
C PRO A 147 2.42 17.94 4.52
N TYR A 148 1.85 17.25 5.49
CA TYR A 148 0.99 16.09 5.28
C TYR A 148 -0.28 16.48 4.51
N LYS A 149 -0.72 15.57 3.62
CA LYS A 149 -1.95 15.76 2.87
C LYS A 149 -2.57 14.39 2.57
N THR A 150 -3.75 14.13 3.10
CA THR A 150 -4.50 12.92 2.77
C THR A 150 -4.80 12.88 1.28
N ASN A 151 -4.45 11.78 0.63
CA ASN A 151 -4.78 11.52 -0.78
C ASN A 151 -5.28 10.09 -0.99
N MET A 152 -5.36 9.30 0.07
CA MET A 152 -5.87 7.94 0.07
C MET A 152 -6.56 7.62 1.39
N ILE A 153 -7.60 6.81 1.34
CA ILE A 153 -8.28 6.27 2.53
C ILE A 153 -8.38 4.77 2.37
N TYR A 154 -8.03 4.03 3.40
CA TYR A 154 -8.25 2.59 3.46
C TYR A 154 -9.45 2.30 4.36
N LEU A 155 -10.32 1.40 3.89
CA LEU A 155 -11.53 0.99 4.59
C LEU A 155 -11.48 -0.50 4.91
N ASN A 156 -11.97 -0.83 6.10
CA ASN A 156 -12.37 -2.18 6.47
C ASN A 156 -13.89 -2.23 6.65
N THR A 157 -14.49 -3.27 6.13
CA THR A 157 -15.92 -3.53 6.25
C THR A 157 -16.15 -4.78 7.09
N LYS A 158 -17.35 -4.90 7.66
CA LYS A 158 -17.82 -6.18 8.20
C LYS A 158 -17.87 -7.22 7.09
N ASP A 159 -18.09 -8.47 7.47
CA ASP A 159 -18.35 -9.54 6.49
C ASP A 159 -19.70 -9.28 5.81
N ILE A 160 -19.65 -8.59 4.68
CA ILE A 160 -20.79 -8.17 3.88
C ILE A 160 -20.76 -8.80 2.49
N SER A 161 -21.92 -8.83 1.83
CA SER A 161 -22.02 -9.35 0.46
C SER A 161 -21.27 -8.47 -0.56
N GLU A 162 -20.85 -9.08 -1.68
CA GLU A 162 -20.25 -8.35 -2.81
C GLU A 162 -21.16 -7.21 -3.32
N ALA A 163 -22.49 -7.40 -3.27
CA ALA A 163 -23.44 -6.37 -3.68
C ALA A 163 -23.43 -5.16 -2.74
N GLU A 164 -23.33 -5.37 -1.44
CA GLU A 164 -23.22 -4.31 -0.44
C GLU A 164 -21.87 -3.60 -0.56
N GLN A 165 -20.79 -4.34 -0.76
CA GLN A 165 -19.46 -3.76 -0.98
C GLN A 165 -19.38 -2.90 -2.24
N ASN A 166 -20.02 -3.34 -3.34
CA ASN A 166 -20.15 -2.56 -4.56
C ASN A 166 -20.97 -1.30 -4.35
N LYS A 167 -22.08 -1.39 -3.59
CA LYS A 167 -22.90 -0.22 -3.26
C LYS A 167 -22.12 0.83 -2.48
N ILE A 168 -21.40 0.44 -1.43
CA ILE A 168 -20.52 1.35 -0.67
C ILE A 168 -19.52 2.02 -1.60
N SER A 169 -18.92 1.24 -2.50
CA SER A 169 -17.93 1.75 -3.47
C SER A 169 -18.54 2.77 -4.44
N GLU A 170 -19.74 2.52 -4.95
CA GLU A 170 -20.49 3.42 -5.84
C GLU A 170 -20.90 4.71 -5.10
N ASP A 171 -21.41 4.60 -3.89
CA ASP A 171 -21.81 5.75 -3.08
C ASP A 171 -20.61 6.67 -2.80
N ILE A 172 -19.47 6.10 -2.41
CA ILE A 172 -18.23 6.86 -2.16
C ILE A 172 -17.67 7.46 -3.46
N LEU A 173 -17.69 6.71 -4.57
CA LEU A 173 -17.20 7.19 -5.87
C LEU A 173 -17.96 8.43 -6.37
N ASN A 174 -19.20 8.60 -5.96
CA ASN A 174 -20.03 9.77 -6.31
C ASN A 174 -19.75 11.01 -5.44
N ILE A 175 -18.91 10.91 -4.40
CA ILE A 175 -18.51 12.06 -3.58
C ILE A 175 -17.49 12.90 -4.35
N GLU A 176 -17.65 14.22 -4.31
CA GLU A 176 -16.73 15.16 -4.97
C GLU A 176 -15.29 14.96 -4.48
N GLY A 177 -14.34 14.97 -5.40
CA GLY A 177 -12.91 14.82 -5.08
C GLY A 177 -12.43 13.37 -4.99
N VAL A 178 -13.32 12.36 -5.07
CA VAL A 178 -12.92 10.96 -5.19
C VAL A 178 -12.49 10.66 -6.62
N ALA A 179 -11.30 10.07 -6.77
CA ALA A 179 -10.76 9.65 -8.06
C ALA A 179 -11.16 8.22 -8.42
N SER A 180 -11.06 7.32 -7.45
CA SER A 180 -11.38 5.90 -7.63
C SER A 180 -11.62 5.22 -6.28
N VAL A 181 -12.37 4.12 -6.33
CA VAL A 181 -12.50 3.16 -5.23
C VAL A 181 -12.07 1.79 -5.75
N THR A 182 -11.11 1.17 -5.10
CA THR A 182 -10.60 -0.16 -5.45
C THR A 182 -10.97 -1.14 -4.36
N VAL A 183 -11.83 -2.09 -4.67
CA VAL A 183 -12.18 -3.22 -3.79
C VAL A 183 -11.13 -4.30 -3.96
N ILE A 184 -10.44 -4.68 -2.88
CA ILE A 184 -9.27 -5.57 -2.94
C ILE A 184 -9.65 -6.98 -3.38
N SER A 185 -10.77 -7.51 -2.91
CA SER A 185 -11.25 -8.84 -3.31
C SER A 185 -11.51 -8.92 -4.83
N THR A 186 -12.15 -7.91 -5.41
CA THR A 186 -12.41 -7.80 -6.85
C THR A 186 -11.11 -7.64 -7.65
N PHE A 187 -10.20 -6.80 -7.16
CA PHE A 187 -8.87 -6.63 -7.76
C PHE A 187 -8.10 -7.94 -7.79
N MET A 188 -8.06 -8.66 -6.66
CA MET A 188 -7.35 -9.94 -6.54
C MET A 188 -7.96 -11.02 -7.44
N LYS A 189 -9.30 -11.06 -7.56
CA LYS A 189 -9.99 -11.94 -8.51
C LYS A 189 -9.56 -11.64 -9.94
N THR A 190 -9.55 -10.38 -10.34
CA THR A 190 -9.11 -9.95 -11.68
C THR A 190 -7.67 -10.38 -11.97
N VAL A 191 -6.75 -10.17 -11.03
CA VAL A 191 -5.35 -10.61 -11.17
C VAL A 191 -5.25 -12.13 -11.29
N SER A 192 -6.02 -12.88 -10.48
CA SER A 192 -6.06 -14.34 -10.56
C SER A 192 -6.56 -14.84 -11.92
N ASP A 193 -7.62 -14.23 -12.44
CA ASP A 193 -8.20 -14.58 -13.74
C ASP A 193 -7.21 -14.28 -14.88
N MET A 194 -6.49 -13.16 -14.80
CA MET A 194 -5.42 -12.83 -15.76
C MET A 194 -4.29 -13.87 -15.72
N LEU A 195 -3.82 -14.25 -14.53
CA LEU A 195 -2.77 -15.27 -14.39
C LEU A 195 -3.22 -16.63 -14.90
N ASN A 196 -4.46 -17.04 -14.64
CA ASN A 196 -5.04 -18.26 -15.16
C ASN A 196 -5.11 -18.24 -16.70
N THR A 197 -5.54 -17.12 -17.27
CA THR A 197 -5.57 -16.93 -18.72
C THR A 197 -4.17 -17.04 -19.34
N MET A 198 -3.15 -16.44 -18.73
CA MET A 198 -1.76 -16.55 -19.18
C MET A 198 -1.28 -18.01 -19.14
N ASN A 199 -1.60 -18.76 -18.09
CA ASN A 199 -1.25 -20.18 -17.99
C ASN A 199 -1.88 -21.01 -19.14
N TYR A 200 -3.14 -20.74 -19.51
CA TYR A 200 -3.76 -21.39 -20.68
C TYR A 200 -3.04 -21.09 -21.99
N VAL A 201 -2.63 -19.84 -22.21
CA VAL A 201 -1.88 -19.43 -23.40
C VAL A 201 -0.54 -20.16 -23.47
N VAL A 202 0.18 -20.27 -22.36
CA VAL A 202 1.46 -21.01 -22.28
C VAL A 202 1.26 -22.48 -22.61
N VAL A 203 0.23 -23.13 -22.06
CA VAL A 203 -0.09 -24.55 -22.36
C VAL A 203 -0.41 -24.73 -23.84
N ILE A 204 -1.20 -23.85 -24.44
CA ILE A 204 -1.53 -23.90 -25.88
C ILE A 204 -0.26 -23.78 -26.73
N LEU A 205 0.66 -22.87 -26.39
CA LEU A 205 1.92 -22.67 -27.09
C LEU A 205 2.82 -23.92 -27.00
N ILE A 206 2.90 -24.55 -25.83
CA ILE A 206 3.65 -25.77 -25.62
C ILE A 206 3.08 -26.93 -26.50
N VAL A 207 1.75 -27.10 -26.49
CA VAL A 207 1.08 -28.10 -27.29
C VAL A 207 1.27 -27.82 -28.79
N ALA A 208 1.13 -26.57 -29.23
CA ALA A 208 1.33 -26.16 -30.61
C ALA A 208 2.78 -26.41 -31.09
N SER A 209 3.78 -26.09 -30.24
CA SER A 209 5.19 -26.36 -30.56
C SER A 209 5.49 -27.87 -30.67
N ALA A 210 4.91 -28.67 -29.76
CA ALA A 210 5.09 -30.13 -29.84
C ALA A 210 4.45 -30.77 -31.08
N MET A 211 3.42 -30.15 -31.68
CA MET A 211 2.81 -30.62 -32.93
C MET A 211 3.61 -30.24 -34.20
N LEU A 212 4.47 -29.22 -34.10
CA LEU A 212 5.29 -28.76 -35.20
C LEU A 212 6.62 -29.56 -35.35
N ASP A 213 7.00 -30.31 -34.33
CA ASP A 213 8.21 -31.17 -34.30
C ASP A 213 7.95 -32.59 -34.83
N PHE A 214 6.77 -32.86 -35.37
CA PHE A 214 6.40 -34.08 -36.09
C PHE A 214 6.08 -33.77 -37.54
#